data_12ccfe000f032de9d7941657a5fa3456
#
_entry.id   12ccfe000f032de9d7941657a5fa3456
#
_cell.length_a   1.000
_cell.length_b   1.000
_cell.length_c   1.000
_cell.angle_alpha   90.00
_cell.angle_beta   90.00
_cell.angle_gamma   90.00
#
_symmetry.space_group_name_H-M   'P 1'
#
loop_
_entity.id
_entity.type
_entity.pdbx_description
1 polymer ?
#
loop_
_entity_poly.entity_id
_entity_poly.type
_entity_poly.pdbx_seq_one_letter_code
_entity_poly.pdbx_strand_id
1 'polypeptide(L)'
;TLVELAPDVSEDEIREKTLNSSAPALVYQDSDLIKRAIRDIYNKDIDEVIVEGDAGWRHARSFMKLLMPSHVKRVVQYADSVPLFQRFGAEDELSAMYQPVVQLKSGGYIVINPTEALVSIDINSGRSTREHNIEQTAYATNIEAAHEIARQLRLRDMAGLVVIDFIDMESNGHIRKVEKAMKDALK
;
A
#
# COMPACT_ATOMS: atom_id res chain seq x y z
N THR A 1 22.82 -19.60 -14.21
CA THR A 1 21.85 -18.69 -13.56
C THR A 1 22.65 -17.82 -12.62
N LEU A 2 22.96 -16.60 -13.03
CA LEU A 2 23.58 -15.60 -12.16
C LEU A 2 22.53 -15.28 -11.07
N VAL A 3 22.78 -15.70 -9.86
CA VAL A 3 22.11 -15.19 -8.68
C VAL A 3 22.68 -13.80 -8.47
N GLU A 4 21.93 -12.76 -8.76
CA GLU A 4 22.26 -11.40 -8.34
C GLU A 4 22.28 -11.42 -6.81
N LEU A 5 23.45 -11.43 -6.22
CA LEU A 5 23.64 -11.36 -4.77
C LEU A 5 23.16 -9.98 -4.31
N ALA A 6 22.44 -9.97 -3.20
CA ALA A 6 22.05 -8.73 -2.56
C ALA A 6 23.31 -7.87 -2.31
N PRO A 7 23.26 -6.54 -2.55
CA PRO A 7 24.43 -5.68 -2.53
C PRO A 7 25.13 -5.55 -1.16
N ASP A 8 24.58 -6.18 -0.14
CA ASP A 8 25.06 -6.12 1.26
C ASP A 8 25.89 -7.33 1.71
N VAL A 9 26.09 -8.35 0.84
CA VAL A 9 26.89 -9.54 1.18
C VAL A 9 27.83 -9.89 0.03
N SER A 10 29.12 -9.98 0.32
CA SER A 10 30.13 -10.38 -0.67
C SER A 10 30.19 -11.91 -0.80
N GLU A 11 30.54 -12.39 -2.01
CA GLU A 11 30.82 -13.82 -2.24
C GLU A 11 31.88 -14.36 -1.29
N ASP A 12 32.88 -13.56 -0.96
CA ASP A 12 33.97 -13.93 -0.07
C ASP A 12 33.50 -14.18 1.36
N GLU A 13 32.52 -13.34 1.87
CA GLU A 13 31.94 -13.56 3.20
C GLU A 13 31.10 -14.84 3.25
N ILE A 14 30.32 -15.14 2.19
CA ILE A 14 29.55 -16.39 2.09
C ILE A 14 30.51 -17.58 2.07
N ARG A 15 31.56 -17.48 1.28
CA ARG A 15 32.59 -18.53 1.17
C ARG A 15 33.30 -18.78 2.50
N GLU A 16 33.69 -17.72 3.20
CA GLU A 16 34.36 -17.84 4.50
C GLU A 16 33.43 -18.47 5.55
N LYS A 17 32.17 -18.04 5.62
CA LYS A 17 31.17 -18.65 6.50
C LYS A 17 30.95 -20.13 6.17
N THR A 18 30.91 -20.47 4.87
CA THR A 18 30.69 -21.85 4.42
C THR A 18 31.88 -22.73 4.89
N LEU A 19 33.11 -22.27 4.71
CA LEU A 19 34.31 -23.03 5.09
C LEU A 19 34.43 -23.23 6.61
N ASN A 20 33.93 -22.27 7.40
CA ASN A 20 34.01 -22.31 8.87
C ASN A 20 32.77 -22.93 9.52
N SER A 21 31.79 -23.42 8.75
CA SER A 21 30.52 -23.97 9.26
C SER A 21 30.49 -25.49 9.11
N SER A 22 29.80 -26.17 10.04
CA SER A 22 29.43 -27.58 9.94
C SER A 22 28.00 -27.74 9.50
N ALA A 23 27.72 -28.60 8.53
CA ALA A 23 26.34 -28.83 8.04
C ALA A 23 25.48 -29.56 9.08
N PRO A 24 24.17 -29.17 9.21
CA PRO A 24 23.49 -28.07 8.56
C PRO A 24 23.76 -26.72 9.22
N ALA A 25 24.10 -25.69 8.43
CA ALA A 25 24.33 -24.34 8.93
C ALA A 25 23.73 -23.29 8.01
N LEU A 26 23.14 -22.22 8.59
CA LEU A 26 22.67 -21.06 7.84
C LEU A 26 23.88 -20.20 7.43
N VAL A 27 24.31 -20.31 6.19
CA VAL A 27 25.45 -19.56 5.65
C VAL A 27 25.04 -18.20 5.15
N TYR A 28 23.88 -18.14 4.46
CA TYR A 28 23.30 -16.92 3.90
C TYR A 28 21.78 -16.94 4.04
N GLN A 29 21.22 -15.79 4.36
CA GLN A 29 19.78 -15.53 4.32
C GLN A 29 19.58 -14.25 3.55
N ASP A 30 18.66 -14.27 2.57
CA ASP A 30 18.24 -13.06 1.86
C ASP A 30 17.73 -12.00 2.85
N SER A 31 17.78 -10.74 2.42
CA SER A 31 17.47 -9.60 3.27
C SER A 31 16.17 -9.78 4.07
N ASP A 32 16.19 -9.37 5.31
CA ASP A 32 14.97 -9.29 6.13
C ASP A 32 13.97 -8.27 5.56
N LEU A 33 12.74 -8.33 6.04
CA LEU A 33 11.64 -7.45 5.60
C LEU A 33 12.00 -5.95 5.73
N ILE A 34 12.75 -5.57 6.77
CA ILE A 34 13.14 -4.17 7.02
C ILE A 34 14.07 -3.68 5.92
N LYS A 35 15.08 -4.48 5.56
CA LYS A 35 16.01 -4.14 4.48
C LYS A 35 15.33 -4.04 3.14
N ARG A 36 14.41 -5.00 2.83
CA ARG A 36 13.59 -4.94 1.61
C ARG A 36 12.73 -3.70 1.56
N ALA A 37 12.02 -3.37 2.63
CA ALA A 37 11.19 -2.18 2.70
C ALA A 37 12.01 -0.90 2.47
N ILE A 38 13.18 -0.77 3.10
CA ILE A 38 14.04 0.38 2.89
C ILE A 38 14.56 0.42 1.44
N ARG A 39 15.01 -0.71 0.89
CA ARG A 39 15.53 -0.77 -0.48
C ARG A 39 14.50 -0.41 -1.53
N ASP A 40 13.27 -0.92 -1.39
CA ASP A 40 12.26 -0.88 -2.45
C ASP A 40 11.32 0.32 -2.31
N ILE A 41 11.12 0.85 -1.09
CA ILE A 41 10.12 1.89 -0.82
C ILE A 41 10.76 3.22 -0.45
N TYR A 42 11.93 3.20 0.22
CA TYR A 42 12.55 4.43 0.71
C TYR A 42 13.01 5.33 -0.43
N ASN A 43 12.67 6.60 -0.35
CA ASN A 43 13.13 7.65 -1.25
C ASN A 43 13.45 8.95 -0.48
N LYS A 44 13.94 9.97 -1.18
CA LYS A 44 14.37 11.23 -0.56
C LYS A 44 13.23 12.06 0.07
N ASP A 45 11.99 11.81 -0.35
CA ASP A 45 10.80 12.54 0.08
C ASP A 45 10.22 11.98 1.39
N ILE A 46 10.76 10.83 1.86
CA ILE A 46 10.39 10.25 3.14
C ILE A 46 11.17 10.95 4.26
N ASP A 47 10.45 11.55 5.20
CA ASP A 47 11.03 12.30 6.31
C ASP A 47 11.59 11.39 7.39
N GLU A 48 10.87 10.32 7.76
CA GLU A 48 11.24 9.42 8.85
C GLU A 48 10.98 7.95 8.50
N VAL A 49 11.84 7.07 8.99
CA VAL A 49 11.67 5.62 9.02
C VAL A 49 11.58 5.20 10.48
N ILE A 50 10.36 4.96 10.95
CA ILE A 50 10.10 4.63 12.34
C ILE A 50 10.14 3.10 12.48
N VAL A 51 10.94 2.59 13.40
CA VAL A 51 11.17 1.16 13.57
C VAL A 51 10.93 0.75 15.01
N GLU A 52 10.03 -0.19 15.23
CA GLU A 52 9.76 -0.80 16.52
C GLU A 52 10.74 -1.94 16.81
N GLY A 53 11.19 -2.01 18.06
CA GLY A 53 12.16 -2.99 18.53
C GLY A 53 13.61 -2.63 18.26
N ASP A 54 14.45 -2.85 19.28
CA ASP A 54 15.87 -2.45 19.26
C ASP A 54 16.68 -3.16 18.17
N ALA A 55 16.45 -4.44 17.97
CA ALA A 55 17.14 -5.22 16.94
C ALA A 55 16.79 -4.73 15.53
N GLY A 56 15.49 -4.54 15.24
CA GLY A 56 15.01 -4.03 13.96
C GLY A 56 15.54 -2.62 13.67
N TRP A 57 15.52 -1.75 14.67
CA TRP A 57 16.06 -0.39 14.54
C TRP A 57 17.57 -0.39 14.22
N ARG A 58 18.36 -1.22 14.89
CA ARG A 58 19.81 -1.35 14.60
C ARG A 58 20.05 -1.86 13.18
N HIS A 59 19.27 -2.85 12.73
CA HIS A 59 19.36 -3.38 11.36
C HIS A 59 19.02 -2.30 10.33
N ALA A 60 17.87 -1.62 10.50
CA ALA A 60 17.45 -0.53 9.63
C ALA A 60 18.50 0.59 9.53
N ARG A 61 19.04 1.00 10.68
CA ARG A 61 20.06 2.05 10.76
C ARG A 61 21.37 1.64 10.08
N SER A 62 21.80 0.41 10.28
CA SER A 62 23.01 -0.12 9.65
C SER A 62 22.86 -0.19 8.14
N PHE A 63 21.71 -0.67 7.67
CA PHE A 63 21.42 -0.75 6.23
C PHE A 63 21.28 0.64 5.60
N MET A 64 20.61 1.58 6.26
CA MET A 64 20.53 2.97 5.80
C MET A 64 21.90 3.63 5.71
N LYS A 65 22.83 3.27 6.60
CA LYS A 65 24.21 3.77 6.57
C LYS A 65 24.96 3.31 5.32
N LEU A 66 24.66 2.13 4.79
CA LEU A 66 25.22 1.62 3.54
C LEU A 66 24.60 2.29 2.32
N LEU A 67 23.27 2.41 2.29
CA LEU A 67 22.54 2.98 1.14
C LEU A 67 22.69 4.50 1.04
N MET A 68 22.37 5.21 2.13
CA MET A 68 22.32 6.68 2.20
C MET A 68 22.87 7.19 3.53
N PRO A 69 24.18 7.30 3.72
CA PRO A 69 24.80 7.70 4.99
C PRO A 69 24.25 9.01 5.56
N SER A 70 23.91 9.97 4.71
CA SER A 70 23.32 11.27 5.11
C SER A 70 21.92 11.14 5.73
N HIS A 71 21.18 10.06 5.45
CA HIS A 71 19.81 9.84 5.89
C HIS A 71 19.69 8.94 7.14
N VAL A 72 20.79 8.47 7.70
CA VAL A 72 20.81 7.62 8.91
C VAL A 72 20.04 8.26 10.09
N LYS A 73 20.05 9.57 10.18
CA LYS A 73 19.31 10.33 11.23
C LYS A 73 17.80 10.22 11.11
N ARG A 74 17.29 9.88 9.92
CA ARG A 74 15.85 9.69 9.67
C ARG A 74 15.33 8.34 10.18
N VAL A 75 16.22 7.41 10.52
CA VAL A 75 15.84 6.12 11.12
C VAL A 75 15.65 6.32 12.61
N VAL A 76 14.40 6.39 13.04
CA VAL A 76 13.96 6.67 14.40
C VAL A 76 13.52 5.40 15.10
N GLN A 77 13.94 5.23 16.35
CA GLN A 77 13.48 4.13 17.19
C GLN A 77 12.11 4.47 17.78
N TYR A 78 11.17 3.54 17.61
CA TYR A 78 9.86 3.65 18.24
C TYR A 78 9.92 3.11 19.67
N ALA A 79 9.43 3.90 20.63
CA ALA A 79 9.49 3.57 22.05
C ALA A 79 8.18 3.87 22.81
N ASP A 80 7.03 3.82 22.11
CA ASP A 80 5.71 4.03 22.74
C ASP A 80 5.14 2.68 23.24
N SER A 81 4.17 2.75 24.19
CA SER A 81 3.46 1.58 24.69
C SER A 81 2.40 1.04 23.73
N VAL A 82 1.89 1.87 22.82
CA VAL A 82 0.95 1.44 21.77
C VAL A 82 1.76 0.89 20.61
N PRO A 83 1.47 -0.34 20.10
CA PRO A 83 2.17 -0.91 18.96
C PRO A 83 2.19 0.03 17.74
N LEU A 84 3.31 0.05 17.02
CA LEU A 84 3.56 1.00 15.93
C LEU A 84 2.45 0.99 14.87
N PHE A 85 2.07 -0.18 14.38
CA PHE A 85 1.07 -0.30 13.31
C PHE A 85 -0.34 0.04 13.80
N GLN A 86 -0.64 -0.20 15.06
CA GLN A 86 -1.90 0.21 15.68
C GLN A 86 -1.97 1.74 15.81
N ARG A 87 -0.87 2.37 16.26
CA ARG A 87 -0.80 3.83 16.40
C ARG A 87 -1.03 4.57 15.08
N PHE A 88 -0.51 4.05 13.99
CA PHE A 88 -0.66 4.63 12.65
C PHE A 88 -1.85 4.08 11.85
N GLY A 89 -2.71 3.27 12.48
CA GLY A 89 -3.92 2.72 11.86
C GLY A 89 -3.66 1.67 10.78
N ALA A 90 -2.43 1.15 10.67
CA ALA A 90 -2.09 0.16 9.64
C ALA A 90 -2.81 -1.18 9.85
N GLU A 91 -3.06 -1.58 11.10
CA GLU A 91 -3.83 -2.80 11.41
C GLU A 91 -5.31 -2.66 11.03
N ASP A 92 -5.89 -1.48 11.26
CA ASP A 92 -7.28 -1.19 10.87
C ASP A 92 -7.42 -1.15 9.34
N GLU A 93 -6.49 -0.51 8.62
CA GLU A 93 -6.43 -0.51 7.16
C GLU A 93 -6.29 -1.94 6.60
N LEU A 94 -5.42 -2.76 7.18
CA LEU A 94 -5.25 -4.16 6.80
C LEU A 94 -6.54 -4.95 6.99
N SER A 95 -7.22 -4.76 8.12
CA SER A 95 -8.50 -5.40 8.41
C SER A 95 -9.60 -4.94 7.45
N ALA A 96 -9.62 -3.65 7.12
CA ALA A 96 -10.56 -3.07 6.17
C ALA A 96 -10.41 -3.63 4.74
N MET A 97 -9.20 -4.06 4.34
CA MET A 97 -8.98 -4.67 3.02
C MET A 97 -9.76 -5.98 2.82
N TYR A 98 -10.14 -6.67 3.88
CA TYR A 98 -10.96 -7.88 3.82
C TYR A 98 -12.47 -7.61 3.84
N GLN A 99 -12.89 -6.37 4.10
CA GLN A 99 -14.31 -6.00 4.10
C GLN A 99 -14.76 -5.66 2.68
N PRO A 100 -15.94 -6.14 2.22
CA PRO A 100 -16.47 -5.80 0.91
C PRO A 100 -16.90 -4.34 0.81
N VAL A 101 -17.32 -3.72 1.91
CA VAL A 101 -17.87 -2.36 1.95
C VAL A 101 -16.77 -1.37 2.33
N VAL A 102 -16.63 -0.31 1.52
CA VAL A 102 -15.71 0.80 1.77
C VAL A 102 -16.49 2.10 1.85
N GLN A 103 -16.38 2.81 2.96
CA GLN A 103 -17.05 4.08 3.18
C GLN A 103 -16.35 5.21 2.44
N LEU A 104 -17.13 6.11 1.83
CA LEU A 104 -16.65 7.34 1.22
C LEU A 104 -16.78 8.50 2.21
N LYS A 105 -15.93 9.51 2.08
CA LYS A 105 -15.93 10.69 2.97
C LYS A 105 -17.22 11.51 2.85
N SER A 106 -17.85 11.51 1.67
CA SER A 106 -19.13 12.15 1.41
C SER A 106 -20.31 11.49 2.12
N GLY A 107 -20.13 10.29 2.70
CA GLY A 107 -21.19 9.48 3.32
C GLY A 107 -21.82 8.44 2.39
N GLY A 108 -21.37 8.35 1.14
CA GLY A 108 -21.61 7.22 0.26
C GLY A 108 -20.73 6.01 0.61
N TYR A 109 -20.88 4.94 -0.13
CA TYR A 109 -20.03 3.76 0.02
C TYR A 109 -19.93 2.98 -1.30
N ILE A 110 -18.86 2.21 -1.42
CA ILE A 110 -18.67 1.26 -2.51
C ILE A 110 -18.69 -0.16 -1.95
N VAL A 111 -19.17 -1.11 -2.76
CA VAL A 111 -19.19 -2.54 -2.44
C VAL A 111 -18.34 -3.27 -3.47
N ILE A 112 -17.28 -3.94 -3.02
CA ILE A 112 -16.33 -4.64 -3.87
C ILE A 112 -16.51 -6.14 -3.69
N ASN A 113 -16.97 -6.84 -4.73
CA ASN A 113 -17.23 -8.26 -4.71
C ASN A 113 -16.39 -8.97 -5.78
N PRO A 114 -15.29 -9.66 -5.40
CA PRO A 114 -14.60 -10.55 -6.32
C PRO A 114 -15.45 -11.76 -6.62
N THR A 115 -15.52 -12.14 -7.91
CA THR A 115 -16.13 -13.37 -8.39
C THR A 115 -15.05 -14.24 -9.04
N GLU A 116 -15.39 -15.43 -9.51
CA GLU A 116 -14.46 -16.31 -10.22
C GLU A 116 -13.91 -15.67 -11.51
N ALA A 117 -14.71 -14.84 -12.20
CA ALA A 117 -14.37 -14.31 -13.53
C ALA A 117 -14.01 -12.81 -13.52
N LEU A 118 -14.51 -12.03 -12.56
CA LEU A 118 -14.36 -10.59 -12.54
C LEU A 118 -14.53 -10.02 -11.12
N VAL A 119 -14.13 -8.77 -10.95
CA VAL A 119 -14.46 -7.97 -9.77
C VAL A 119 -15.64 -7.08 -10.10
N SER A 120 -16.74 -7.22 -9.35
CA SER A 120 -17.92 -6.36 -9.44
C SER A 120 -17.85 -5.27 -8.35
N ILE A 121 -18.08 -4.03 -8.74
CA ILE A 121 -18.08 -2.87 -7.83
C ILE A 121 -19.37 -2.09 -8.02
N ASP A 122 -20.11 -1.92 -6.92
CA ASP A 122 -21.33 -1.13 -6.85
C ASP A 122 -21.11 0.15 -6.04
N ILE A 123 -21.72 1.27 -6.44
CA ILE A 123 -21.56 2.58 -5.81
C ILE A 123 -22.90 3.07 -5.29
N ASN A 124 -22.92 3.41 -4.00
CA ASN A 124 -24.10 3.92 -3.33
C ASN A 124 -23.87 5.32 -2.77
N SER A 125 -24.80 6.26 -3.01
CA SER A 125 -24.71 7.63 -2.48
C SER A 125 -25.01 7.73 -0.98
N GLY A 126 -25.56 6.66 -0.37
CA GLY A 126 -25.87 6.62 1.04
C GLY A 126 -26.84 7.73 1.47
N ARG A 127 -26.51 8.42 2.58
CA ARG A 127 -27.30 9.51 3.15
C ARG A 127 -27.03 10.88 2.52
N SER A 128 -26.15 10.99 1.54
CA SER A 128 -25.83 12.26 0.87
C SER A 128 -26.95 12.79 -0.03
N THR A 129 -28.10 12.11 -0.08
CA THR A 129 -29.32 12.54 -0.79
C THR A 129 -29.98 13.82 -0.24
N ARG A 130 -29.36 14.50 0.74
CA ARG A 130 -29.88 15.75 1.33
C ARG A 130 -29.64 17.00 0.47
N GLU A 131 -28.84 16.91 -0.56
CA GLU A 131 -28.62 18.03 -1.48
C GLU A 131 -29.79 18.15 -2.47
N HIS A 132 -30.19 19.39 -2.77
CA HIS A 132 -31.32 19.71 -3.62
C HIS A 132 -31.11 19.31 -5.10
N ASN A 133 -29.95 18.77 -5.47
CA ASN A 133 -29.61 18.34 -6.82
C ASN A 133 -29.08 16.92 -6.83
N ILE A 134 -29.93 15.97 -7.20
CA ILE A 134 -29.61 14.53 -7.29
C ILE A 134 -28.47 14.29 -8.28
N GLU A 135 -28.48 14.96 -9.42
CA GLU A 135 -27.43 14.86 -10.46
C GLU A 135 -26.06 15.29 -9.90
N GLN A 136 -26.02 16.41 -9.16
CA GLN A 136 -24.76 16.90 -8.59
C GLN A 136 -24.21 15.96 -7.49
N THR A 137 -25.11 15.38 -6.69
CA THR A 137 -24.76 14.39 -5.67
C THR A 137 -24.20 13.13 -6.33
N ALA A 138 -24.85 12.60 -7.37
CA ALA A 138 -24.38 11.45 -8.13
C ALA A 138 -22.99 11.70 -8.72
N TYR A 139 -22.81 12.86 -9.36
CA TYR A 139 -21.51 13.26 -9.93
C TYR A 139 -20.42 13.34 -8.87
N ALA A 140 -20.65 14.01 -7.76
CA ALA A 140 -19.65 14.14 -6.68
C ALA A 140 -19.28 12.78 -6.08
N THR A 141 -20.28 11.93 -5.80
CA THR A 141 -20.06 10.57 -5.27
C THR A 141 -19.28 9.72 -6.26
N ASN A 142 -19.61 9.77 -7.56
CA ASN A 142 -18.92 9.00 -8.59
C ASN A 142 -17.44 9.43 -8.77
N ILE A 143 -17.16 10.73 -8.68
CA ILE A 143 -15.77 11.23 -8.72
C ILE A 143 -14.97 10.73 -7.52
N GLU A 144 -15.54 10.83 -6.32
CA GLU A 144 -14.89 10.30 -5.11
C GLU A 144 -14.67 8.79 -5.20
N ALA A 145 -15.72 8.06 -5.63
CA ALA A 145 -15.65 6.62 -5.82
C ALA A 145 -14.57 6.20 -6.84
N ALA A 146 -14.42 6.93 -7.95
CA ALA A 146 -13.39 6.63 -8.95
C ALA A 146 -11.98 6.65 -8.35
N HIS A 147 -11.66 7.65 -7.52
CA HIS A 147 -10.37 7.72 -6.84
C HIS A 147 -10.20 6.62 -5.79
N GLU A 148 -11.25 6.37 -4.99
CA GLU A 148 -11.19 5.33 -3.95
C GLU A 148 -11.13 3.93 -4.54
N ILE A 149 -11.86 3.62 -5.63
CA ILE A 149 -11.78 2.33 -6.33
C ILE A 149 -10.35 2.08 -6.81
N ALA A 150 -9.72 3.06 -7.46
CA ALA A 150 -8.34 2.92 -7.92
C ALA A 150 -7.37 2.64 -6.75
N ARG A 151 -7.57 3.30 -5.60
CA ARG A 151 -6.83 3.03 -4.37
C ARG A 151 -7.06 1.60 -3.87
N GLN A 152 -8.31 1.15 -3.81
CA GLN A 152 -8.68 -0.18 -3.33
C GLN A 152 -8.17 -1.31 -4.24
N LEU A 153 -8.19 -1.12 -5.56
CA LEU A 153 -7.63 -2.10 -6.50
C LEU A 153 -6.13 -2.32 -6.25
N ARG A 154 -5.38 -1.23 -6.00
CA ARG A 154 -3.95 -1.33 -5.64
C ARG A 154 -3.73 -1.96 -4.27
N LEU A 155 -4.46 -1.53 -3.23
CA LEU A 155 -4.34 -2.06 -1.87
C LEU A 155 -4.65 -3.55 -1.78
N ARG A 156 -5.67 -4.00 -2.52
CA ARG A 156 -6.14 -5.38 -2.51
C ARG A 156 -5.46 -6.27 -3.56
N ASP A 157 -4.51 -5.70 -4.33
CA ASP A 157 -3.82 -6.39 -5.42
C ASP A 157 -4.80 -7.03 -6.42
N MET A 158 -5.86 -6.32 -6.76
CA MET A 158 -6.90 -6.79 -7.68
C MET A 158 -6.54 -6.43 -9.12
N ALA A 159 -6.53 -7.44 -9.98
CA ALA A 159 -6.25 -7.31 -11.41
C ALA A 159 -7.29 -8.07 -12.25
N GLY A 160 -7.19 -7.93 -13.57
CA GLY A 160 -8.09 -8.57 -14.51
C GLY A 160 -9.30 -7.71 -14.86
N LEU A 161 -10.45 -8.33 -15.08
CA LEU A 161 -11.67 -7.63 -15.45
C LEU A 161 -12.36 -7.03 -14.23
N VAL A 162 -12.56 -5.72 -14.25
CA VAL A 162 -13.29 -5.00 -13.20
C VAL A 162 -14.50 -4.31 -13.84
N VAL A 163 -15.68 -4.58 -13.31
CA VAL A 163 -16.94 -3.95 -13.73
C VAL A 163 -17.42 -3.04 -12.62
N ILE A 164 -17.62 -1.77 -12.95
CA ILE A 164 -18.02 -0.74 -11.98
C ILE A 164 -19.39 -0.20 -12.39
N ASP A 165 -20.35 -0.31 -11.47
CA ASP A 165 -21.70 0.26 -11.61
C ASP A 165 -21.72 1.66 -10.95
N PHE A 166 -21.54 2.68 -11.78
CA PHE A 166 -21.59 4.07 -11.34
C PHE A 166 -23.05 4.52 -11.18
N ILE A 167 -23.29 5.46 -10.24
CA ILE A 167 -24.60 6.05 -10.07
C ILE A 167 -25.00 6.76 -11.38
N ASP A 168 -26.25 6.55 -11.83
CA ASP A 168 -26.76 7.14 -13.06
C ASP A 168 -26.65 8.66 -13.07
N MET A 169 -26.21 9.21 -14.20
CA MET A 169 -26.09 10.63 -14.46
C MET A 169 -26.73 10.98 -15.81
N GLU A 170 -27.46 12.09 -15.87
CA GLU A 170 -28.11 12.56 -17.09
C GLU A 170 -27.14 13.37 -17.99
N SER A 171 -26.18 14.07 -17.36
CA SER A 171 -25.23 14.93 -18.05
C SER A 171 -24.07 14.16 -18.67
N ASN A 172 -24.00 14.14 -20.00
CA ASN A 172 -22.85 13.61 -20.74
C ASN A 172 -21.50 14.27 -20.33
N GLY A 173 -21.55 15.53 -19.87
CA GLY A 173 -20.37 16.24 -19.37
C GLY A 173 -19.86 15.65 -18.04
N HIS A 174 -20.77 15.24 -17.16
CA HIS A 174 -20.43 14.57 -15.90
C HIS A 174 -19.88 13.17 -16.16
N ILE A 175 -20.53 12.40 -17.04
CA ILE A 175 -20.07 11.04 -17.42
C ILE A 175 -18.62 11.07 -17.89
N ARG A 176 -18.30 11.94 -18.85
CA ARG A 176 -16.93 12.08 -19.38
C ARG A 176 -15.91 12.48 -18.31
N LYS A 177 -16.31 13.30 -17.34
CA LYS A 177 -15.42 13.70 -16.23
C LYS A 177 -15.15 12.55 -15.29
N VAL A 178 -16.14 11.71 -14.98
CA VAL A 178 -16.00 10.51 -14.15
C VAL A 178 -15.11 9.48 -14.86
N GLU A 179 -15.34 9.22 -16.14
CA GLU A 179 -14.49 8.35 -16.96
C GLU A 179 -13.03 8.82 -16.95
N LYS A 180 -12.83 10.14 -17.12
CA LYS A 180 -11.49 10.73 -17.07
C LYS A 180 -10.86 10.59 -15.69
N ALA A 181 -11.61 10.86 -14.61
CA ALA A 181 -11.11 10.73 -13.25
C ALA A 181 -10.68 9.29 -12.95
N MET A 182 -11.48 8.30 -13.35
CA MET A 182 -11.14 6.88 -13.21
C MET A 182 -9.86 6.54 -13.98
N LYS A 183 -9.77 6.95 -15.25
CA LYS A 183 -8.59 6.72 -16.08
C LYS A 183 -7.33 7.38 -15.51
N ASP A 184 -7.45 8.59 -14.97
CA ASP A 184 -6.31 9.32 -14.39
C ASP A 184 -5.89 8.73 -13.04
N ALA A 185 -6.83 8.21 -12.24
CA ALA A 185 -6.55 7.56 -10.96
C ALA A 185 -5.89 6.17 -11.10
N LEU A 186 -6.03 5.51 -12.26
CA LEU A 186 -5.42 4.21 -12.57
C LEU A 186 -3.98 4.32 -13.16
N LYS A 187 -3.52 5.51 -13.50
CA LYS A 187 -2.14 5.75 -13.96
C LYS A 187 -1.15 5.74 -12.79
#